data_ae9a0dba02f168781c730c2838a8a63f
#
_entry.id   ae9a0dba02f168781c730c2838a8a63f
#
_cell.length_a   1.000
_cell.length_b   1.000
_cell.length_c   1.000
_cell.angle_alpha   90.00
_cell.angle_beta   90.00
_cell.angle_gamma   90.00
#
_symmetry.space_group_name_H-M   'P 1'
#
loop_
_entity.id
_entity.type
_entity.pdbx_description
1 polymer ?
#
loop_
_entity_poly.entity_id
_entity_poly.type
_entity_poly.pdbx_seq_one_letter_code
_entity_poly.pdbx_strand_id
1 'polypeptide(L)'
;MALTDVEILFVEDDPIFRGVVTDFLQAQGARVQQACNGNEGIVLFSHAIFDIVIADLSMPGLDGLSMLKQMQDINPAIPAIVISGNDVMSDVVEALRIGASDYLIKPIADLLIIEQAIVQALMTASTPMNVSGQSHLQEMNELSYQELTDNVFLLEQNAQAAKSVQQQLFPASHVYYPKADINYSLFKNNDVSAYFIDSTMVGEDHLIMYMAHFSPEDNSAAFGCVLLRSFINQKLKLFRNGLSNTLIEPDNMLAYLNDRMVKSGLHINTDIIYVCIDLSQYRLLIGQSGKGLRCYLRNGNDLTPLALPESAPLGCSLWGKPSMHIRTLLRDEQICIGTHLHEHKQQLLENRFTGLVYQSDIKAGGFIQLACR
;
A
#
# COMPACT_ATOMS: atom_id res chain seq x y z
N MET A 1 -17.33 -14.25 -25.55
CA MET A 1 -16.11 -14.66 -24.86
C MET A 1 -15.53 -13.42 -24.23
N ALA A 2 -15.24 -13.45 -22.93
CA ALA A 2 -14.89 -12.23 -22.20
C ALA A 2 -13.46 -11.71 -22.49
N LEU A 3 -12.59 -12.57 -23.02
CA LEU A 3 -11.18 -12.25 -23.26
C LEU A 3 -10.81 -12.25 -24.76
N THR A 4 -11.76 -11.97 -25.65
CA THR A 4 -11.50 -11.95 -27.10
C THR A 4 -10.40 -10.95 -27.45
N ASP A 5 -9.37 -11.44 -28.16
CA ASP A 5 -8.20 -10.67 -28.62
C ASP A 5 -7.28 -10.10 -27.51
N VAL A 6 -7.42 -10.53 -26.26
CA VAL A 6 -6.52 -10.14 -25.16
C VAL A 6 -5.20 -10.89 -25.27
N GLU A 7 -4.07 -10.18 -25.35
CA GLU A 7 -2.71 -10.73 -25.36
C GLU A 7 -2.19 -10.92 -23.93
N ILE A 8 -2.04 -12.15 -23.48
CA ILE A 8 -1.65 -12.49 -22.11
C ILE A 8 -0.26 -13.12 -22.09
N LEU A 9 0.63 -12.60 -21.24
CA LEU A 9 1.84 -13.32 -20.86
C LEU A 9 1.57 -14.08 -19.56
N PHE A 10 1.65 -15.41 -19.61
CA PHE A 10 1.48 -16.26 -18.43
C PHE A 10 2.80 -16.93 -18.06
N VAL A 11 3.32 -16.63 -16.88
CA VAL A 11 4.61 -17.10 -16.36
C VAL A 11 4.36 -18.02 -15.17
N GLU A 12 4.67 -19.29 -15.32
CA GLU A 12 4.37 -20.35 -14.35
C GLU A 12 5.36 -21.50 -14.54
N ASP A 13 6.00 -22.01 -13.49
CA ASP A 13 6.97 -23.10 -13.59
C ASP A 13 6.31 -24.48 -13.59
N ASP A 14 5.16 -24.65 -12.91
CA ASP A 14 4.39 -25.91 -12.96
C ASP A 14 3.78 -26.15 -14.36
N PRO A 15 4.24 -27.12 -15.13
CA PRO A 15 3.76 -27.36 -16.47
C PRO A 15 2.29 -27.82 -16.53
N ILE A 16 1.77 -28.48 -15.48
CA ILE A 16 0.40 -28.95 -15.41
C ILE A 16 -0.53 -27.76 -15.19
N PHE A 17 -0.26 -26.95 -14.17
CA PHE A 17 -1.07 -25.77 -13.88
C PHE A 17 -1.00 -24.75 -15.03
N ARG A 18 0.19 -24.53 -15.59
CA ARG A 18 0.39 -23.66 -16.75
C ARG A 18 -0.47 -24.11 -17.95
N GLY A 19 -0.48 -25.44 -18.26
CA GLY A 19 -1.29 -26.00 -19.35
C GLY A 19 -2.78 -25.79 -19.11
N VAL A 20 -3.29 -26.16 -17.94
CA VAL A 20 -4.72 -26.06 -17.59
C VAL A 20 -5.23 -24.62 -17.67
N VAL A 21 -4.49 -23.66 -17.11
CA VAL A 21 -4.87 -22.24 -17.13
C VAL A 21 -4.80 -21.69 -18.56
N THR A 22 -3.76 -22.04 -19.32
CA THR A 22 -3.64 -21.61 -20.72
C THR A 22 -4.80 -22.11 -21.58
N ASP A 23 -5.13 -23.39 -21.49
CA ASP A 23 -6.23 -23.98 -22.25
C ASP A 23 -7.56 -23.31 -21.93
N PHE A 24 -7.79 -23.03 -20.65
CA PHE A 24 -8.97 -22.29 -20.18
C PHE A 24 -9.03 -20.87 -20.76
N LEU A 25 -7.96 -20.09 -20.65
CA LEU A 25 -7.91 -18.70 -21.13
C LEU A 25 -8.06 -18.62 -22.66
N GLN A 26 -7.45 -19.55 -23.40
CA GLN A 26 -7.64 -19.66 -24.84
C GLN A 26 -9.08 -20.03 -25.22
N ALA A 27 -9.74 -20.90 -24.45
CA ALA A 27 -11.15 -21.17 -24.62
C ALA A 27 -12.06 -19.98 -24.40
N GLN A 28 -11.61 -19.01 -23.55
CA GLN A 28 -12.28 -17.70 -23.35
C GLN A 28 -11.95 -16.67 -24.45
N GLY A 29 -11.10 -17.01 -25.41
CA GLY A 29 -10.77 -16.17 -26.56
C GLY A 29 -9.47 -15.38 -26.44
N ALA A 30 -8.69 -15.57 -25.38
CA ALA A 30 -7.40 -14.92 -25.19
C ALA A 30 -6.30 -15.55 -26.08
N ARG A 31 -5.27 -14.75 -26.37
CA ARG A 31 -4.00 -15.21 -26.93
C ARG A 31 -2.99 -15.28 -25.83
N VAL A 32 -2.55 -16.48 -25.46
CA VAL A 32 -1.67 -16.70 -24.32
C VAL A 32 -0.28 -17.10 -24.81
N GLN A 33 0.74 -16.31 -24.44
CA GLN A 33 2.13 -16.71 -24.51
C GLN A 33 2.58 -17.22 -23.14
N GLN A 34 3.23 -18.39 -23.14
CA GLN A 34 3.66 -19.05 -21.92
C GLN A 34 5.14 -18.86 -21.70
N ALA A 35 5.55 -18.69 -20.46
CA ALA A 35 6.94 -18.77 -20.00
C ALA A 35 7.03 -19.75 -18.81
N CYS A 36 8.09 -20.54 -18.76
CA CYS A 36 8.29 -21.53 -17.70
C CYS A 36 9.16 -21.02 -16.54
N ASN A 37 9.66 -19.79 -16.59
CA ASN A 37 10.44 -19.14 -15.55
C ASN A 37 10.50 -17.62 -15.78
N GLY A 38 10.98 -16.88 -14.76
CA GLY A 38 11.04 -15.43 -14.82
C GLY A 38 11.94 -14.86 -15.92
N ASN A 39 13.07 -15.51 -16.23
CA ASN A 39 13.97 -15.03 -17.28
C ASN A 39 13.34 -15.14 -18.68
N GLU A 40 12.67 -16.25 -18.97
CA GLU A 40 11.91 -16.42 -20.20
C GLU A 40 10.77 -15.42 -20.30
N GLY A 41 10.06 -15.16 -19.17
CA GLY A 41 9.03 -14.14 -19.07
C GLY A 41 9.53 -12.75 -19.47
N ILE A 42 10.69 -12.31 -18.95
CA ILE A 42 11.30 -11.01 -19.31
C ILE A 42 11.66 -10.97 -20.80
N VAL A 43 12.25 -12.03 -21.34
CA VAL A 43 12.61 -12.08 -22.76
C VAL A 43 11.37 -11.94 -23.65
N LEU A 44 10.30 -12.67 -23.38
CA LEU A 44 9.04 -12.56 -24.13
C LEU A 44 8.43 -11.16 -23.99
N PHE A 45 8.42 -10.62 -22.77
CA PHE A 45 7.90 -9.29 -22.49
C PHE A 45 8.63 -8.17 -23.24
N SER A 46 9.93 -8.34 -23.47
CA SER A 46 10.75 -7.37 -24.20
C SER A 46 10.57 -7.42 -25.72
N HIS A 47 10.00 -8.52 -26.25
CA HIS A 47 9.90 -8.75 -27.71
C HIS A 47 8.46 -8.71 -28.25
N ALA A 48 7.46 -8.71 -27.38
CA ALA A 48 6.05 -8.68 -27.75
C ALA A 48 5.26 -7.68 -26.88
N ILE A 49 4.10 -7.27 -27.39
CA ILE A 49 3.18 -6.39 -26.66
C ILE A 49 2.13 -7.28 -26.00
N PHE A 50 1.92 -7.06 -24.71
CA PHE A 50 0.90 -7.74 -23.92
C PHE A 50 -0.07 -6.74 -23.31
N ASP A 51 -1.30 -7.17 -23.11
CA ASP A 51 -2.31 -6.37 -22.41
C ASP A 51 -2.24 -6.60 -20.90
N ILE A 52 -1.79 -7.80 -20.48
CA ILE A 52 -1.70 -8.19 -19.08
C ILE A 52 -0.64 -9.29 -18.87
N VAL A 53 -0.03 -9.26 -17.68
CA VAL A 53 0.88 -10.32 -17.21
C VAL A 53 0.22 -11.08 -16.07
N ILE A 54 0.31 -12.43 -16.11
CA ILE A 54 -0.05 -13.31 -15.00
C ILE A 54 1.22 -14.04 -14.59
N ALA A 55 1.58 -14.00 -13.31
CA ALA A 55 2.85 -14.55 -12.85
C ALA A 55 2.71 -15.33 -11.54
N ASP A 56 3.29 -16.54 -11.52
CA ASP A 56 3.61 -17.18 -10.24
C ASP A 56 4.75 -16.45 -9.55
N LEU A 57 4.67 -16.31 -8.24
CA LEU A 57 5.74 -15.74 -7.42
C LEU A 57 6.81 -16.77 -7.08
N SER A 58 6.42 -18.01 -6.83
CA SER A 58 7.28 -19.04 -6.26
C SER A 58 7.98 -19.86 -7.34
N MET A 59 8.76 -19.21 -8.21
CA MET A 59 9.47 -19.88 -9.29
C MET A 59 10.97 -20.04 -8.97
N PRO A 60 11.62 -21.15 -9.39
CA PRO A 60 13.06 -21.31 -9.25
C PRO A 60 13.86 -20.34 -10.14
N GLY A 61 14.95 -19.82 -9.60
CA GLY A 61 15.83 -18.87 -10.31
C GLY A 61 15.42 -17.42 -10.07
N LEU A 62 14.97 -16.73 -11.14
CA LEU A 62 14.38 -15.40 -11.00
C LEU A 62 12.94 -15.54 -10.51
N ASP A 63 12.68 -15.11 -9.26
CA ASP A 63 11.35 -15.12 -8.66
C ASP A 63 10.38 -14.16 -9.37
N GLY A 64 9.08 -14.40 -9.19
CA GLY A 64 8.04 -13.63 -9.89
C GLY A 64 8.01 -12.15 -9.49
N LEU A 65 8.37 -11.80 -8.25
CA LEU A 65 8.42 -10.41 -7.79
C LEU A 65 9.55 -9.63 -8.45
N SER A 66 10.74 -10.21 -8.47
CA SER A 66 11.91 -9.63 -9.12
C SER A 66 11.69 -9.49 -10.64
N MET A 67 11.01 -10.47 -11.26
CA MET A 67 10.60 -10.40 -12.66
C MET A 67 9.60 -9.25 -12.90
N LEU A 68 8.53 -9.17 -12.14
CA LEU A 68 7.52 -8.12 -12.29
C LEU A 68 8.09 -6.72 -12.10
N LYS A 69 9.03 -6.57 -11.16
CA LYS A 69 9.73 -5.29 -10.95
C LYS A 69 10.50 -4.86 -12.21
N GLN A 70 11.23 -5.78 -12.84
CA GLN A 70 11.93 -5.49 -14.09
C GLN A 70 10.97 -5.21 -15.25
N MET A 71 9.84 -5.92 -15.33
CA MET A 71 8.80 -5.64 -16.33
C MET A 71 8.18 -4.26 -16.16
N GLN A 72 7.99 -3.82 -14.92
CA GLN A 72 7.49 -2.46 -14.63
C GLN A 72 8.49 -1.37 -14.95
N ASP A 73 9.80 -1.64 -14.83
CA ASP A 73 10.83 -0.71 -15.29
C ASP A 73 10.79 -0.52 -16.82
N ILE A 74 10.36 -1.55 -17.58
CA ILE A 74 10.17 -1.51 -19.04
C ILE A 74 8.83 -0.85 -19.40
N ASN A 75 7.73 -1.27 -18.77
CA ASN A 75 6.38 -0.73 -18.98
C ASN A 75 5.63 -0.59 -17.64
N PRO A 76 5.68 0.60 -17.01
CA PRO A 76 5.02 0.84 -15.72
C PRO A 76 3.49 0.73 -15.75
N ALA A 77 2.87 0.80 -16.93
CA ALA A 77 1.42 0.80 -17.08
C ALA A 77 0.83 -0.61 -17.24
N ILE A 78 1.66 -1.66 -17.45
CA ILE A 78 1.16 -3.01 -17.67
C ILE A 78 0.44 -3.54 -16.41
N PRO A 79 -0.83 -3.96 -16.52
CA PRO A 79 -1.48 -4.63 -15.41
C PRO A 79 -0.85 -6.00 -15.18
N ALA A 80 -0.71 -6.39 -13.91
CA ALA A 80 -0.17 -7.69 -13.55
C ALA A 80 -1.05 -8.35 -12.49
N ILE A 81 -1.37 -9.64 -12.70
CA ILE A 81 -2.02 -10.51 -11.72
C ILE A 81 -0.96 -11.47 -11.20
N VAL A 82 -0.92 -11.61 -9.89
CA VAL A 82 0.00 -12.49 -9.21
C VAL A 82 -0.74 -13.73 -8.73
N ILE A 83 -0.15 -14.92 -8.94
CA ILE A 83 -0.65 -16.18 -8.41
C ILE A 83 0.43 -16.73 -7.47
N SER A 84 0.07 -17.23 -6.28
CA SER A 84 1.05 -17.80 -5.35
C SER A 84 0.50 -18.95 -4.53
N GLY A 85 1.40 -19.82 -4.04
CA GLY A 85 1.06 -20.89 -3.11
C GLY A 85 0.74 -20.36 -1.70
N ASN A 86 0.11 -21.18 -0.90
CA ASN A 86 -0.55 -20.86 0.36
C ASN A 86 0.35 -20.33 1.49
N ASP A 87 1.68 -20.27 1.33
CA ASP A 87 2.59 -20.09 2.47
C ASP A 87 3.27 -18.71 2.58
N VAL A 88 3.03 -17.78 1.66
CA VAL A 88 3.87 -16.56 1.61
C VAL A 88 3.06 -15.29 1.50
N MET A 89 2.40 -14.91 2.59
CA MET A 89 1.73 -13.60 2.70
C MET A 89 2.71 -12.42 2.47
N SER A 90 4.01 -12.63 2.70
CA SER A 90 5.05 -11.66 2.36
C SER A 90 5.03 -11.27 0.89
N ASP A 91 4.80 -12.24 0.02
CA ASP A 91 4.82 -12.06 -1.42
C ASP A 91 3.58 -11.31 -1.92
N VAL A 92 2.42 -11.52 -1.27
CA VAL A 92 1.20 -10.72 -1.49
C VAL A 92 1.48 -9.24 -1.26
N VAL A 93 2.04 -8.95 -0.11
CA VAL A 93 2.33 -7.57 0.31
C VAL A 93 3.33 -6.92 -0.64
N GLU A 94 4.35 -7.66 -1.05
CA GLU A 94 5.36 -7.13 -1.97
C GLU A 94 4.81 -7.01 -3.40
N ALA A 95 3.99 -7.93 -3.86
CA ALA A 95 3.29 -7.83 -5.13
C ALA A 95 2.37 -6.59 -5.19
N LEU A 96 1.59 -6.36 -4.14
CA LEU A 96 0.78 -5.14 -4.01
C LEU A 96 1.65 -3.88 -3.94
N ARG A 97 2.83 -3.96 -3.31
CA ARG A 97 3.79 -2.86 -3.20
C ARG A 97 4.38 -2.47 -4.54
N ILE A 98 4.72 -3.41 -5.39
CA ILE A 98 5.19 -3.16 -6.75
C ILE A 98 4.06 -2.83 -7.73
N GLY A 99 2.79 -2.81 -7.27
CA GLY A 99 1.65 -2.36 -8.05
C GLY A 99 0.96 -3.47 -8.87
N ALA A 100 1.03 -4.73 -8.43
CA ALA A 100 0.18 -5.78 -8.98
C ALA A 100 -1.29 -5.36 -8.97
N SER A 101 -2.02 -5.70 -10.03
CA SER A 101 -3.42 -5.32 -10.20
C SER A 101 -4.33 -6.18 -9.35
N ASP A 102 -3.95 -7.46 -9.19
CA ASP A 102 -4.68 -8.43 -8.38
C ASP A 102 -3.76 -9.55 -7.90
N TYR A 103 -4.22 -10.35 -6.94
CA TYR A 103 -3.49 -11.45 -6.34
C TYR A 103 -4.42 -12.65 -6.10
N LEU A 104 -4.00 -13.83 -6.56
CA LEU A 104 -4.76 -15.07 -6.44
C LEU A 104 -3.96 -16.12 -5.66
N ILE A 105 -4.63 -16.87 -4.80
CA ILE A 105 -4.00 -17.91 -3.96
C ILE A 105 -4.26 -19.29 -4.56
N LYS A 106 -3.21 -20.11 -4.74
CA LYS A 106 -3.31 -21.54 -5.07
C LYS A 106 -3.72 -22.34 -3.82
N PRO A 107 -4.55 -23.39 -3.92
CA PRO A 107 -5.11 -23.94 -5.15
C PRO A 107 -6.32 -23.14 -5.67
N ILE A 108 -6.35 -22.80 -6.95
CA ILE A 108 -7.48 -22.15 -7.60
C ILE A 108 -8.48 -23.22 -8.00
N ALA A 109 -9.56 -23.33 -7.25
CA ALA A 109 -10.60 -24.35 -7.49
C ALA A 109 -11.50 -24.01 -8.68
N ASP A 110 -11.68 -22.71 -8.97
CA ASP A 110 -12.49 -22.21 -10.08
C ASP A 110 -11.67 -21.25 -10.95
N LEU A 111 -11.41 -21.65 -12.20
CA LEU A 111 -10.64 -20.86 -13.15
C LEU A 111 -11.38 -19.58 -13.61
N LEU A 112 -12.69 -19.47 -13.40
CA LEU A 112 -13.44 -18.25 -13.67
C LEU A 112 -12.95 -17.06 -12.83
N ILE A 113 -12.36 -17.33 -11.68
CA ILE A 113 -11.75 -16.29 -10.83
C ILE A 113 -10.59 -15.60 -11.58
N ILE A 114 -9.77 -16.36 -12.32
CA ILE A 114 -8.68 -15.80 -13.13
C ILE A 114 -9.24 -14.93 -14.25
N GLU A 115 -10.29 -15.39 -14.94
CA GLU A 115 -10.95 -14.61 -16.00
C GLU A 115 -11.50 -13.29 -15.45
N GLN A 116 -12.19 -13.33 -14.32
CA GLN A 116 -12.73 -12.13 -13.68
C GLN A 116 -11.62 -11.14 -13.28
N ALA A 117 -10.53 -11.63 -12.70
CA ALA A 117 -9.38 -10.81 -12.33
C ALA A 117 -8.75 -10.14 -13.57
N ILE A 118 -8.61 -10.86 -14.69
CA ILE A 118 -8.11 -10.31 -15.95
C ILE A 118 -9.03 -9.19 -16.48
N VAL A 119 -10.33 -9.47 -16.58
CA VAL A 119 -11.32 -8.50 -17.07
C VAL A 119 -11.26 -7.24 -16.21
N GLN A 120 -11.22 -7.37 -14.89
CA GLN A 120 -11.13 -6.27 -13.95
C GLN A 120 -9.83 -5.47 -14.12
N ALA A 121 -8.69 -6.14 -14.24
CA ALA A 121 -7.39 -5.49 -14.41
C ALA A 121 -7.34 -4.67 -15.72
N LEU A 122 -7.87 -5.24 -16.82
CA LEU A 122 -7.93 -4.58 -18.13
C LEU A 122 -8.91 -3.40 -18.17
N MET A 123 -10.08 -3.52 -17.54
CA MET A 123 -11.04 -2.42 -17.41
C MET A 123 -10.43 -1.24 -16.66
N THR A 124 -9.69 -1.51 -15.59
CA THR A 124 -9.00 -0.50 -14.81
C THR A 124 -7.89 0.20 -15.61
N ALA A 125 -7.25 -0.51 -16.54
CA ALA A 125 -6.18 0.01 -17.39
C ALA A 125 -6.69 0.80 -18.62
N SER A 126 -7.91 0.50 -19.11
CA SER A 126 -8.39 0.96 -20.43
C SER A 126 -9.34 2.15 -20.42
N THR A 127 -9.77 2.69 -19.27
CA THR A 127 -10.90 3.64 -19.22
C THR A 127 -10.47 5.11 -19.23
N PRO A 128 -10.65 5.86 -20.32
CA PRO A 128 -10.92 7.30 -20.22
C PRO A 128 -12.36 7.46 -19.71
N MET A 129 -12.51 8.13 -18.57
CA MET A 129 -13.78 8.28 -17.86
C MET A 129 -14.91 8.87 -18.73
N ASN A 130 -15.97 8.10 -18.92
CA ASN A 130 -17.32 8.61 -19.18
C ASN A 130 -18.21 8.26 -17.97
N VAL A 131 -18.98 9.26 -17.53
CA VAL A 131 -19.70 9.38 -16.25
C VAL A 131 -20.71 8.25 -15.91
N SER A 132 -21.00 7.34 -16.82
CA SER A 132 -21.95 6.21 -16.58
C SER A 132 -21.31 4.92 -16.02
N GLY A 133 -19.99 4.88 -15.89
CA GLY A 133 -19.26 3.72 -15.36
C GLY A 133 -19.04 3.72 -13.83
N GLN A 134 -19.41 4.80 -13.14
CA GLN A 134 -19.10 4.95 -11.72
C GLN A 134 -19.80 3.93 -10.80
N SER A 135 -21.00 3.48 -11.14
CA SER A 135 -21.71 2.47 -10.33
C SER A 135 -21.13 1.07 -10.51
N HIS A 136 -20.75 0.68 -11.71
CA HIS A 136 -20.15 -0.64 -11.98
C HIS A 136 -18.71 -0.77 -11.43
N LEU A 137 -17.93 0.30 -11.50
CA LEU A 137 -16.59 0.35 -10.90
C LEU A 137 -16.64 0.32 -9.36
N GLN A 138 -17.70 0.84 -8.75
CA GLN A 138 -17.92 0.74 -7.32
C GLN A 138 -18.29 -0.69 -6.88
N GLU A 139 -19.19 -1.36 -7.59
CA GLU A 139 -19.58 -2.76 -7.29
C GLU A 139 -18.41 -3.74 -7.50
N MET A 140 -17.62 -3.59 -8.56
CA MET A 140 -16.47 -4.46 -8.82
C MET A 140 -15.32 -4.23 -7.83
N ASN A 141 -15.07 -2.98 -7.42
CA ASN A 141 -14.15 -2.69 -6.31
C ASN A 141 -14.63 -3.30 -4.99
N GLU A 142 -15.93 -3.35 -4.73
CA GLU A 142 -16.49 -3.94 -3.50
C GLU A 142 -16.31 -5.46 -3.45
N LEU A 143 -16.40 -6.18 -4.57
CA LEU A 143 -16.16 -7.62 -4.65
C LEU A 143 -14.68 -7.97 -4.39
N SER A 144 -13.75 -7.25 -5.02
CA SER A 144 -12.30 -7.41 -4.79
C SER A 144 -11.90 -7.12 -3.34
N TYR A 145 -12.60 -6.20 -2.67
CA TYR A 145 -12.41 -5.90 -1.24
C TYR A 145 -12.95 -6.99 -0.33
N GLN A 146 -14.06 -7.62 -0.66
CA GLN A 146 -14.61 -8.73 0.11
C GLN A 146 -13.64 -9.92 0.09
N GLU A 147 -13.10 -10.28 -1.07
CA GLU A 147 -12.11 -11.35 -1.19
C GLU A 147 -10.81 -11.05 -0.42
N LEU A 148 -10.32 -9.81 -0.50
CA LEU A 148 -9.15 -9.38 0.29
C LEU A 148 -9.47 -9.46 1.79
N THR A 149 -10.67 -9.07 2.20
CA THR A 149 -11.11 -9.08 3.60
C THR A 149 -11.31 -10.50 4.11
N ASP A 150 -11.86 -11.41 3.29
CA ASP A 150 -12.06 -12.81 3.66
C ASP A 150 -10.71 -13.54 3.81
N ASN A 151 -9.74 -13.25 2.94
CA ASN A 151 -8.37 -13.76 3.05
C ASN A 151 -7.64 -13.18 4.27
N VAL A 152 -7.84 -11.91 4.59
CA VAL A 152 -7.31 -11.26 5.80
C VAL A 152 -7.92 -11.89 7.05
N PHE A 153 -9.21 -12.19 7.07
CA PHE A 153 -9.88 -12.84 8.21
C PHE A 153 -9.33 -14.24 8.53
N LEU A 154 -8.98 -15.04 7.51
CA LEU A 154 -8.31 -16.33 7.68
C LEU A 154 -6.93 -16.20 8.34
N LEU A 155 -6.29 -15.05 8.22
CA LEU A 155 -4.95 -14.76 8.77
C LEU A 155 -5.00 -14.17 10.19
N GLU A 156 -6.14 -13.60 10.62
CA GLU A 156 -6.31 -13.13 12.02
C GLU A 156 -6.04 -14.25 13.04
N GLN A 157 -6.21 -15.50 12.63
CA GLN A 157 -5.96 -16.66 13.49
C GLN A 157 -4.48 -17.09 13.54
N ASN A 158 -3.59 -16.50 12.70
CA ASN A 158 -2.17 -16.87 12.65
C ASN A 158 -1.24 -15.71 13.02
N ALA A 159 -0.93 -15.59 14.32
CA ALA A 159 -0.05 -14.56 14.87
C ALA A 159 1.36 -14.52 14.21
N GLN A 160 1.87 -15.67 13.77
CA GLN A 160 3.19 -15.75 13.14
C GLN A 160 3.17 -15.13 11.72
N ALA A 161 2.09 -15.36 10.97
CA ALA A 161 1.90 -14.74 9.67
C ALA A 161 1.76 -13.23 9.80
N ALA A 162 0.94 -12.75 10.74
CA ALA A 162 0.75 -11.32 11.02
C ALA A 162 2.08 -10.61 11.33
N LYS A 163 2.93 -11.22 12.16
CA LYS A 163 4.25 -10.71 12.52
C LYS A 163 5.17 -10.61 11.30
N SER A 164 5.24 -11.68 10.50
CA SER A 164 6.10 -11.74 9.30
C SER A 164 5.71 -10.67 8.27
N VAL A 165 4.41 -10.56 8.00
CA VAL A 165 3.86 -9.57 7.07
C VAL A 165 4.16 -8.15 7.52
N GLN A 166 3.92 -7.86 8.79
CA GLN A 166 4.15 -6.51 9.29
C GLN A 166 5.62 -6.11 9.23
N GLN A 167 6.56 -7.02 9.55
CA GLN A 167 7.99 -6.72 9.52
C GLN A 167 8.48 -6.29 8.12
N GLN A 168 7.88 -6.83 7.07
CA GLN A 168 8.25 -6.50 5.69
C GLN A 168 7.61 -5.20 5.18
N LEU A 169 6.54 -4.74 5.83
CA LEU A 169 5.88 -3.49 5.46
C LEU A 169 6.67 -2.24 5.88
N PHE A 170 7.50 -2.34 6.92
CA PHE A 170 8.22 -1.18 7.41
C PHE A 170 9.36 -0.77 6.47
N PRO A 171 9.49 0.53 6.16
CA PRO A 171 10.62 1.04 5.38
C PRO A 171 11.93 0.94 6.16
N ALA A 172 13.05 1.22 5.51
CA ALA A 172 14.32 1.43 6.19
C ALA A 172 14.23 2.62 7.17
N SER A 173 15.01 2.62 8.26
CA SER A 173 15.01 3.69 9.28
C SER A 173 15.29 5.08 8.71
N HIS A 174 15.96 5.12 7.55
CA HIS A 174 16.28 6.32 6.78
C HIS A 174 15.87 6.07 5.34
N VAL A 175 15.01 6.92 4.80
CA VAL A 175 14.58 6.89 3.40
C VAL A 175 14.97 8.21 2.74
N TYR A 176 15.73 8.13 1.67
CA TYR A 176 16.24 9.28 0.93
C TYR A 176 15.40 9.53 -0.31
N TYR A 177 14.88 10.73 -0.43
CA TYR A 177 14.20 11.25 -1.62
C TYR A 177 15.02 12.39 -2.25
N PRO A 178 14.82 12.76 -3.52
CA PRO A 178 15.65 13.75 -4.21
C PRO A 178 15.77 15.10 -3.48
N LYS A 179 14.71 15.54 -2.78
CA LYS A 179 14.65 16.85 -2.10
C LYS A 179 14.32 16.74 -0.60
N ALA A 180 14.22 15.53 -0.05
CA ALA A 180 13.80 15.33 1.33
C ALA A 180 14.34 14.01 1.90
N ASP A 181 14.48 13.98 3.22
CA ASP A 181 14.85 12.80 3.98
C ASP A 181 13.74 12.45 4.99
N ILE A 182 13.43 11.17 5.07
CA ILE A 182 12.53 10.63 6.09
C ILE A 182 13.34 9.76 7.05
N ASN A 183 13.17 10.03 8.33
CA ASN A 183 13.83 9.29 9.41
C ASN A 183 12.80 8.90 10.47
N TYR A 184 12.92 7.72 11.07
CA TYR A 184 11.98 7.30 12.09
C TYR A 184 12.56 6.35 13.13
N SER A 185 11.88 6.28 14.28
CA SER A 185 11.97 5.20 15.25
C SER A 185 10.58 4.79 15.70
N LEU A 186 10.33 3.49 15.72
CA LEU A 186 9.14 2.89 16.31
C LEU A 186 9.56 1.82 17.31
N PHE A 187 9.01 1.90 18.51
CA PHE A 187 9.22 0.96 19.60
C PHE A 187 7.99 0.07 19.74
N LYS A 188 8.21 -1.23 19.77
CA LYS A 188 7.15 -2.21 20.01
C LYS A 188 7.49 -3.08 21.21
N ASN A 189 6.47 -3.43 21.99
CA ASN A 189 6.60 -4.28 23.18
C ASN A 189 5.99 -5.66 22.94
N ASN A 190 5.22 -5.81 21.85
CA ASN A 190 4.57 -7.04 21.42
C ASN A 190 5.20 -7.56 20.13
N ASP A 191 4.84 -8.75 19.71
CA ASP A 191 5.27 -9.32 18.43
C ASP A 191 4.86 -8.46 17.24
N VAL A 192 3.64 -7.93 17.28
CA VAL A 192 3.07 -7.00 16.30
C VAL A 192 3.10 -5.57 16.85
N SER A 193 3.46 -4.59 16.02
CA SER A 193 3.37 -3.18 16.38
C SER A 193 1.96 -2.65 16.11
N ALA A 194 1.36 -1.95 17.06
CA ALA A 194 0.13 -1.20 16.85
C ALA A 194 0.34 0.10 16.05
N TYR A 195 1.58 0.49 15.84
CA TYR A 195 1.95 1.69 15.09
C TYR A 195 2.52 1.34 13.74
N PHE A 196 2.18 2.13 12.74
CA PHE A 196 2.69 1.99 11.38
C PHE A 196 3.08 3.35 10.80
N ILE A 197 4.17 3.37 10.05
CA ILE A 197 4.62 4.56 9.32
C ILE A 197 4.95 4.18 7.90
N ASP A 198 4.77 5.14 6.99
CA ASP A 198 5.26 5.00 5.63
C ASP A 198 5.41 6.37 4.96
N SER A 199 6.10 6.39 3.83
CA SER A 199 6.27 7.57 2.99
C SER A 199 6.47 7.17 1.53
N THR A 200 6.02 8.00 0.59
CA THR A 200 6.22 7.75 -0.83
C THR A 200 6.20 9.04 -1.65
N MET A 201 6.99 9.07 -2.72
CA MET A 201 6.89 10.13 -3.73
C MET A 201 5.63 9.98 -4.57
N VAL A 202 5.00 11.11 -4.86
CA VAL A 202 3.79 11.22 -5.66
C VAL A 202 4.09 12.18 -6.81
N GLY A 203 4.36 11.62 -7.99
CA GLY A 203 4.95 12.38 -9.08
C GLY A 203 6.37 12.85 -8.76
N GLU A 204 6.77 13.97 -9.32
CA GLU A 204 8.11 14.53 -9.16
C GLU A 204 8.23 15.50 -7.97
N ASP A 205 7.12 16.15 -7.59
CA ASP A 205 7.13 17.28 -6.67
C ASP A 205 6.40 17.06 -5.35
N HIS A 206 5.63 15.99 -5.19
CA HIS A 206 4.93 15.73 -3.94
C HIS A 206 5.52 14.54 -3.20
N LEU A 207 5.58 14.66 -1.88
CA LEU A 207 5.93 13.57 -0.98
C LEU A 207 4.82 13.43 0.07
N ILE A 208 4.32 12.22 0.25
CA ILE A 208 3.43 11.90 1.34
C ILE A 208 4.17 11.17 2.45
N MET A 209 3.77 11.46 3.69
CA MET A 209 4.26 10.80 4.89
C MET A 209 3.08 10.64 5.85
N TYR A 210 2.99 9.50 6.51
CA TYR A 210 1.96 9.29 7.53
C TYR A 210 2.45 8.40 8.66
N MET A 211 1.81 8.56 9.81
CA MET A 211 1.91 7.67 10.95
C MET A 211 0.50 7.30 11.40
N ALA A 212 0.28 6.02 11.62
CA ALA A 212 -1.00 5.46 12.07
C ALA A 212 -0.82 4.68 13.38
N HIS A 213 -1.86 4.68 14.21
CA HIS A 213 -1.98 3.87 15.42
C HIS A 213 -3.30 3.11 15.36
N PHE A 214 -3.23 1.79 15.44
CA PHE A 214 -4.38 0.88 15.35
C PHE A 214 -4.84 0.46 16.73
N SER A 215 -6.16 0.38 16.89
CA SER A 215 -6.81 -0.11 18.11
C SER A 215 -7.91 -1.10 17.73
N PRO A 216 -7.91 -2.32 18.32
CA PRO A 216 -7.08 -2.81 19.42
C PRO A 216 -5.59 -3.02 19.05
N GLU A 217 -4.70 -2.99 20.06
CA GLU A 217 -3.26 -3.21 19.92
C GLU A 217 -2.92 -4.71 19.96
N ASP A 218 -3.51 -5.47 19.04
CA ASP A 218 -3.34 -6.92 18.91
C ASP A 218 -2.90 -7.31 17.48
N ASN A 219 -3.05 -8.57 17.12
CA ASN A 219 -2.66 -9.06 15.80
C ASN A 219 -3.44 -8.39 14.66
N SER A 220 -4.64 -7.85 14.91
CA SER A 220 -5.43 -7.15 13.91
C SER A 220 -4.74 -5.86 13.42
N ALA A 221 -3.85 -5.27 14.23
CA ALA A 221 -3.05 -4.13 13.83
C ALA A 221 -2.14 -4.43 12.62
N ALA A 222 -1.64 -5.66 12.47
CA ALA A 222 -0.86 -6.04 11.30
C ALA A 222 -1.69 -5.97 10.02
N PHE A 223 -2.96 -6.38 10.09
CA PHE A 223 -3.88 -6.29 8.96
C PHE A 223 -4.27 -4.86 8.67
N GLY A 224 -4.47 -4.04 9.71
CA GLY A 224 -4.64 -2.61 9.57
C GLY A 224 -3.50 -1.96 8.76
N CYS A 225 -2.25 -2.35 9.00
CA CYS A 225 -1.10 -1.90 8.22
C CYS A 225 -1.21 -2.29 6.74
N VAL A 226 -1.54 -3.57 6.45
CA VAL A 226 -1.68 -4.08 5.07
C VAL A 226 -2.77 -3.33 4.33
N LEU A 227 -3.96 -3.21 4.93
CA LEU A 227 -5.10 -2.52 4.35
C LEU A 227 -4.79 -1.05 4.08
N LEU A 228 -4.23 -0.34 5.07
CA LEU A 228 -3.89 1.07 4.92
C LEU A 228 -2.93 1.29 3.76
N ARG A 229 -1.89 0.45 3.66
CA ARG A 229 -0.93 0.53 2.55
C ARG A 229 -1.56 0.19 1.21
N SER A 230 -2.40 -0.85 1.14
CA SER A 230 -3.12 -1.23 -0.06
C SER A 230 -4.01 -0.08 -0.58
N PHE A 231 -4.79 0.55 0.31
CA PHE A 231 -5.63 1.68 -0.04
C PHE A 231 -4.85 2.90 -0.56
N ILE A 232 -3.69 3.18 0.05
CA ILE A 232 -2.81 4.25 -0.40
C ILE A 232 -2.20 3.93 -1.76
N ASN A 233 -1.72 2.70 -1.97
CA ASN A 233 -1.18 2.26 -3.26
C ASN A 233 -2.21 2.32 -4.39
N GLN A 234 -3.47 1.98 -4.11
CA GLN A 234 -4.55 2.11 -5.08
C GLN A 234 -4.72 3.58 -5.55
N LYS A 235 -4.68 4.54 -4.60
CA LYS A 235 -4.74 5.96 -4.94
C LYS A 235 -3.48 6.46 -5.65
N LEU A 236 -2.32 5.91 -5.31
CA LEU A 236 -1.05 6.20 -6.00
C LEU A 236 -1.12 5.78 -7.48
N LYS A 237 -1.68 4.60 -7.76
CA LYS A 237 -1.91 4.13 -9.13
C LYS A 237 -2.86 5.07 -9.90
N LEU A 238 -3.98 5.48 -9.29
CA LEU A 238 -4.92 6.42 -9.91
C LEU A 238 -4.28 7.79 -10.15
N PHE A 239 -3.43 8.28 -9.24
CA PHE A 239 -2.70 9.53 -9.41
C PHE A 239 -1.73 9.45 -10.59
N ARG A 240 -0.93 8.38 -10.69
CA ARG A 240 0.03 8.16 -11.79
C ARG A 240 -0.65 8.15 -13.16
N ASN A 241 -1.89 7.69 -13.22
CA ASN A 241 -2.72 7.67 -14.44
C ASN A 241 -3.48 8.99 -14.67
N GLY A 242 -3.29 10.02 -13.85
CA GLY A 242 -3.99 11.30 -13.96
C GLY A 242 -5.48 11.24 -13.61
N LEU A 243 -5.96 10.16 -12.99
CA LEU A 243 -7.37 9.90 -12.72
C LEU A 243 -7.86 10.45 -11.37
N SER A 244 -6.96 10.75 -10.44
CA SER A 244 -7.35 11.24 -9.11
C SER A 244 -6.23 11.99 -8.42
N ASN A 245 -6.55 13.10 -7.78
CA ASN A 245 -5.65 13.87 -6.91
C ASN A 245 -5.86 13.60 -5.43
N THR A 246 -6.73 12.65 -5.06
CA THR A 246 -7.09 12.34 -3.67
C THR A 246 -5.85 12.12 -2.80
N LEU A 247 -4.80 11.53 -3.35
CA LEU A 247 -3.56 11.19 -2.62
C LEU A 247 -2.80 12.42 -2.10
N ILE A 248 -2.85 13.54 -2.82
CA ILE A 248 -2.20 14.79 -2.42
C ILE A 248 -3.13 15.74 -1.64
N GLU A 249 -4.35 15.32 -1.38
CA GLU A 249 -5.38 16.05 -0.64
C GLU A 249 -5.70 15.31 0.67
N PRO A 250 -5.06 15.62 1.80
CA PRO A 250 -5.17 14.85 3.05
C PRO A 250 -6.60 14.65 3.54
N ASP A 251 -7.47 15.64 3.42
CA ASP A 251 -8.88 15.58 3.84
C ASP A 251 -9.68 14.58 2.97
N ASN A 252 -9.48 14.58 1.67
CA ASN A 252 -10.08 13.62 0.74
C ASN A 252 -9.49 12.21 0.93
N MET A 253 -8.19 12.13 1.20
CA MET A 253 -7.54 10.86 1.46
C MET A 253 -8.04 10.22 2.76
N LEU A 254 -8.18 10.98 3.84
CA LEU A 254 -8.73 10.49 5.10
C LEU A 254 -10.19 10.08 4.96
N ALA A 255 -11.01 10.82 4.20
CA ALA A 255 -12.40 10.43 3.90
C ALA A 255 -12.47 9.09 3.16
N TYR A 256 -11.62 8.92 2.15
CA TYR A 256 -11.51 7.65 1.42
C TYR A 256 -11.07 6.51 2.34
N LEU A 257 -10.03 6.71 3.14
CA LEU A 257 -9.53 5.69 4.07
C LEU A 257 -10.60 5.28 5.08
N ASN A 258 -11.35 6.24 5.64
CA ASN A 258 -12.43 5.93 6.57
C ASN A 258 -13.52 5.05 5.92
N ASP A 259 -13.98 5.44 4.72
CA ASP A 259 -14.96 4.65 3.97
C ASP A 259 -14.51 3.21 3.77
N ARG A 260 -13.23 3.02 3.38
CA ARG A 260 -12.66 1.70 3.16
C ARG A 260 -12.49 0.89 4.44
N MET A 261 -12.04 1.51 5.52
CA MET A 261 -11.88 0.83 6.81
C MET A 261 -13.23 0.41 7.40
N VAL A 262 -14.26 1.23 7.30
CA VAL A 262 -15.63 0.84 7.72
C VAL A 262 -16.13 -0.34 6.90
N LYS A 263 -15.95 -0.32 5.58
CA LYS A 263 -16.40 -1.38 4.67
C LYS A 263 -15.60 -2.69 4.82
N SER A 264 -14.38 -2.64 5.36
CA SER A 264 -13.57 -3.86 5.58
C SER A 264 -14.16 -4.79 6.63
N GLY A 265 -15.04 -4.31 7.50
CA GLY A 265 -15.65 -5.13 8.56
C GLY A 265 -14.71 -5.55 9.70
N LEU A 266 -13.45 -5.14 9.69
CA LEU A 266 -12.43 -5.56 10.67
C LEU A 266 -12.56 -4.90 12.04
N HIS A 267 -13.49 -3.94 12.23
CA HIS A 267 -13.69 -3.21 13.49
C HIS A 267 -12.41 -2.58 14.08
N ILE A 268 -11.47 -2.20 13.23
CA ILE A 268 -10.22 -1.55 13.62
C ILE A 268 -10.43 -0.04 13.59
N ASN A 269 -10.18 0.62 14.72
CA ASN A 269 -10.09 2.08 14.78
C ASN A 269 -8.64 2.53 14.53
N THR A 270 -8.46 3.63 13.78
CA THR A 270 -7.12 4.11 13.45
C THR A 270 -6.99 5.60 13.68
N ASP A 271 -6.09 5.97 14.60
CA ASP A 271 -5.59 7.34 14.69
C ASP A 271 -4.52 7.53 13.62
N ILE A 272 -4.60 8.58 12.82
CA ILE A 272 -3.64 8.84 11.76
C ILE A 272 -3.38 10.33 11.61
N ILE A 273 -2.12 10.67 11.36
CA ILE A 273 -1.73 11.96 10.79
C ILE A 273 -1.13 11.71 9.42
N TYR A 274 -1.72 12.35 8.43
CA TYR A 274 -1.34 12.27 7.03
C TYR A 274 -0.82 13.62 6.55
N VAL A 275 0.39 13.65 6.04
CA VAL A 275 1.08 14.85 5.56
C VAL A 275 1.39 14.68 4.09
N CYS A 276 1.01 15.69 3.29
CA CYS A 276 1.49 15.86 1.91
C CYS A 276 2.32 17.13 1.84
N ILE A 277 3.50 17.06 1.28
CA ILE A 277 4.34 18.22 1.01
C ILE A 277 4.56 18.39 -0.49
N ASP A 278 4.33 19.62 -0.98
CA ASP A 278 4.83 20.08 -2.28
C ASP A 278 6.28 20.52 -2.10
N LEU A 279 7.21 19.77 -2.65
CA LEU A 279 8.66 20.00 -2.54
C LEU A 279 9.16 21.13 -3.47
N SER A 280 8.30 21.66 -4.35
CA SER A 280 8.62 22.82 -5.17
C SER A 280 8.36 24.14 -4.43
N GLN A 281 7.36 24.15 -3.55
CA GLN A 281 6.92 25.32 -2.78
C GLN A 281 7.10 25.17 -1.28
N TYR A 282 7.55 24.01 -0.81
CA TYR A 282 7.64 23.61 0.60
C TYR A 282 6.29 23.80 1.35
N ARG A 283 5.19 23.57 0.63
CA ARG A 283 3.84 23.72 1.15
C ARG A 283 3.36 22.41 1.75
N LEU A 284 3.08 22.42 3.04
CA LEU A 284 2.52 21.30 3.79
C LEU A 284 1.01 21.35 3.79
N LEU A 285 0.39 20.21 3.55
CA LEU A 285 -1.01 19.92 3.75
C LEU A 285 -1.09 18.79 4.79
N ILE A 286 -1.79 19.02 5.90
CA ILE A 286 -1.82 18.08 7.03
C ILE A 286 -3.26 17.78 7.37
N GLY A 287 -3.62 16.48 7.41
CA GLY A 287 -4.89 15.98 7.90
C GLY A 287 -4.67 15.08 9.11
N GLN A 288 -5.57 15.15 10.09
CA GLN A 288 -5.56 14.32 11.28
C GLN A 288 -6.91 13.64 11.48
N SER A 289 -6.88 12.36 11.84
CA SER A 289 -8.04 11.60 12.32
C SER A 289 -7.63 10.89 13.62
N GLY A 290 -8.47 11.01 14.66
CA GLY A 290 -8.15 10.52 15.99
C GLY A 290 -7.27 11.45 16.82
N LYS A 291 -6.90 11.01 18.04
CA LYS A 291 -6.20 11.83 19.06
C LYS A 291 -4.90 11.20 19.57
N GLY A 292 -4.58 9.98 19.18
CA GLY A 292 -3.42 9.22 19.70
C GLY A 292 -2.07 9.73 19.23
N LEU A 293 -2.04 10.56 18.19
CA LEU A 293 -0.82 11.10 17.58
C LEU A 293 -0.75 12.63 17.68
N ARG A 294 0.47 13.16 17.58
CA ARG A 294 0.73 14.60 17.54
C ARG A 294 1.65 14.95 16.38
N CYS A 295 1.38 16.10 15.77
CA CYS A 295 2.25 16.71 14.78
C CYS A 295 3.08 17.83 15.45
N TYR A 296 4.36 17.90 15.09
CA TYR A 296 5.29 18.88 15.62
C TYR A 296 6.07 19.53 14.49
N LEU A 297 6.42 20.81 14.69
CA LEU A 297 7.50 21.47 13.99
C LEU A 297 8.75 21.40 14.83
N ARG A 298 9.83 20.96 14.23
CA ARG A 298 11.14 20.94 14.84
C ARG A 298 12.02 22.02 14.21
N ASN A 299 12.65 22.83 15.05
CA ASN A 299 13.67 23.78 14.64
C ASN A 299 14.87 23.63 15.60
N GLY A 300 15.92 22.98 15.12
CA GLY A 300 17.06 22.61 15.97
C GLY A 300 16.63 21.71 17.13
N ASN A 301 16.76 22.22 18.36
CA ASN A 301 16.36 21.53 19.59
C ASN A 301 14.95 21.87 20.09
N ASP A 302 14.23 22.75 19.39
CA ASP A 302 12.87 23.11 19.75
C ASP A 302 11.86 22.24 19.01
N LEU A 303 10.86 21.75 19.73
CA LEU A 303 9.78 20.90 19.22
C LEU A 303 8.44 21.56 19.57
N THR A 304 7.85 22.25 18.60
CA THR A 304 6.61 23.00 18.78
C THR A 304 5.42 22.18 18.28
N PRO A 305 4.43 21.85 19.13
CA PRO A 305 3.24 21.11 18.68
C PRO A 305 2.38 21.98 17.76
N LEU A 306 1.88 21.38 16.67
CA LEU A 306 0.87 21.99 15.83
C LEU A 306 -0.53 21.69 16.38
N ALA A 307 -1.34 22.73 16.52
CA ALA A 307 -2.75 22.60 16.87
C ALA A 307 -3.53 22.16 15.62
N LEU A 308 -3.81 20.87 15.51
CA LEU A 308 -4.64 20.32 14.46
C LEU A 308 -6.09 20.13 14.95
N PRO A 309 -7.10 20.29 14.08
CA PRO A 309 -8.49 20.04 14.44
C PRO A 309 -8.68 18.59 14.91
N GLU A 310 -9.39 18.42 16.03
CA GLU A 310 -9.73 17.08 16.53
C GLU A 310 -10.84 16.45 15.69
N SER A 311 -10.75 15.16 15.43
CA SER A 311 -11.77 14.35 14.76
C SER A 311 -11.83 12.94 15.35
N ALA A 312 -12.84 12.17 14.99
CA ALA A 312 -12.93 10.75 15.35
C ALA A 312 -11.82 9.94 14.63
N PRO A 313 -11.38 8.79 15.18
CA PRO A 313 -10.46 7.89 14.48
C PRO A 313 -11.14 7.32 13.21
N LEU A 314 -10.33 6.90 12.23
CA LEU A 314 -10.83 6.16 11.07
C LEU A 314 -11.43 4.82 11.50
N GLY A 315 -12.36 4.29 10.70
CA GLY A 315 -13.09 3.06 11.01
C GLY A 315 -14.40 3.30 11.76
N CYS A 316 -14.73 4.56 12.08
CA CYS A 316 -15.98 4.93 12.72
C CYS A 316 -17.06 5.25 11.68
N SER A 317 -18.26 4.69 11.87
CA SER A 317 -19.42 4.97 11.00
C SER A 317 -19.93 6.42 11.11
N LEU A 318 -19.79 7.03 12.29
CA LEU A 318 -20.13 8.44 12.57
C LEU A 318 -18.86 9.30 12.49
N TRP A 319 -18.19 9.27 11.34
CA TRP A 319 -16.95 10.02 11.11
C TRP A 319 -17.23 11.31 10.32
N GLY A 320 -16.69 12.40 10.79
CA GLY A 320 -16.73 13.69 10.10
C GLY A 320 -15.42 13.99 9.39
N LYS A 321 -15.48 14.43 8.15
CA LYS A 321 -14.29 14.83 7.38
C LYS A 321 -13.52 15.93 8.12
N PRO A 322 -12.23 15.73 8.47
CA PRO A 322 -11.46 16.74 9.20
C PRO A 322 -11.11 17.93 8.32
N SER A 323 -10.93 19.08 8.95
CA SER A 323 -10.37 20.25 8.27
C SER A 323 -8.88 20.05 8.03
N MET A 324 -8.42 20.47 6.86
CA MET A 324 -7.02 20.41 6.48
C MET A 324 -6.25 21.61 7.07
N HIS A 325 -5.08 21.35 7.65
CA HIS A 325 -4.15 22.39 8.06
C HIS A 325 -3.13 22.65 6.94
N ILE A 326 -2.94 23.92 6.59
CA ILE A 326 -2.02 24.34 5.52
C ILE A 326 -0.92 25.20 6.11
N ARG A 327 0.34 24.89 5.80
CA ARG A 327 1.50 25.67 6.22
C ARG A 327 2.61 25.61 5.17
N THR A 328 3.42 26.66 5.07
CA THR A 328 4.70 26.61 4.37
C THR A 328 5.81 26.27 5.36
N LEU A 329 6.64 25.30 5.05
CA LEU A 329 7.81 24.91 5.84
C LEU A 329 8.91 25.93 5.58
N LEU A 330 9.47 26.51 6.64
CA LEU A 330 10.59 27.43 6.55
C LEU A 330 11.91 26.65 6.38
N ARG A 331 12.93 27.36 5.95
CA ARG A 331 14.28 26.80 5.88
C ARG A 331 14.70 26.35 7.28
N ASP A 332 15.28 25.16 7.40
CA ASP A 332 15.70 24.52 8.64
C ASP A 332 14.55 23.99 9.56
N GLU A 333 13.29 24.23 9.21
CA GLU A 333 12.17 23.56 9.88
C GLU A 333 11.99 22.12 9.36
N GLN A 334 11.61 21.24 10.27
CA GLN A 334 11.30 19.85 9.99
C GLN A 334 9.90 19.53 10.49
N ILE A 335 9.16 18.70 9.77
CA ILE A 335 7.86 18.23 10.22
C ILE A 335 8.01 16.85 10.85
N CYS A 336 7.43 16.67 12.04
CA CYS A 336 7.48 15.44 12.79
C CYS A 336 6.09 14.97 13.18
N ILE A 337 5.85 13.66 13.15
CA ILE A 337 4.67 13.03 13.71
C ILE A 337 5.14 12.08 14.80
N GLY A 338 4.47 12.03 15.92
CA GLY A 338 4.85 11.11 16.99
C GLY A 338 3.77 10.96 18.06
N THR A 339 4.06 10.11 19.02
CA THR A 339 3.24 9.95 20.22
C THR A 339 3.46 11.10 21.20
N HIS A 340 2.61 11.16 22.24
CA HIS A 340 2.73 12.21 23.29
C HIS A 340 3.86 11.95 24.30
N LEU A 341 4.48 10.77 24.28
CA LEU A 341 5.42 10.32 25.29
C LEU A 341 6.69 11.17 25.31
N HIS A 342 7.12 11.55 26.51
CA HIS A 342 8.31 12.39 26.70
C HIS A 342 9.59 11.70 26.20
N GLU A 343 9.71 10.40 26.46
CA GLU A 343 10.86 9.59 26.03
C GLU A 343 11.03 9.56 24.50
N HIS A 344 9.92 9.48 23.74
CA HIS A 344 9.97 9.51 22.28
C HIS A 344 10.39 10.90 21.76
N LYS A 345 9.91 11.98 22.39
CA LYS A 345 10.31 13.34 22.05
C LYS A 345 11.80 13.57 22.31
N GLN A 346 12.31 13.05 23.43
CA GLN A 346 13.72 13.14 23.75
C GLN A 346 14.58 12.44 22.71
N GLN A 347 14.24 11.21 22.32
CA GLN A 347 14.96 10.47 21.28
C GLN A 347 14.90 11.16 19.91
N LEU A 348 13.76 11.75 19.56
CA LEU A 348 13.62 12.55 18.35
C LEU A 348 14.61 13.74 18.37
N LEU A 349 14.69 14.48 19.48
CA LEU A 349 15.61 15.60 19.63
C LEU A 349 17.08 15.19 19.62
N GLU A 350 17.39 14.00 20.13
CA GLU A 350 18.73 13.39 20.10
C GLU A 350 19.09 12.77 18.73
N ASN A 351 18.21 12.86 17.72
CA ASN A 351 18.37 12.25 16.38
C ASN A 351 18.61 10.73 16.42
N ARG A 352 17.96 10.02 17.32
CA ARG A 352 18.06 8.57 17.43
C ARG A 352 17.02 7.92 16.50
N PHE A 353 17.42 7.60 15.28
CA PHE A 353 16.57 6.95 14.28
C PHE A 353 17.00 5.50 14.10
N THR A 354 16.24 4.58 14.64
CA THR A 354 16.58 3.14 14.72
C THR A 354 15.67 2.25 13.87
N GLY A 355 14.62 2.81 13.27
CA GLY A 355 13.59 2.03 12.60
C GLY A 355 12.66 1.33 13.59
N LEU A 356 12.09 0.19 13.19
CA LEU A 356 11.25 -0.63 14.06
C LEU A 356 12.12 -1.50 14.98
N VAL A 357 11.99 -1.30 16.29
CA VAL A 357 12.78 -2.02 17.31
C VAL A 357 11.86 -2.60 18.39
N TYR A 358 12.13 -3.84 18.79
CA TYR A 358 11.55 -4.43 20.01
C TYR A 358 12.32 -3.91 21.22
N GLN A 359 11.62 -3.25 22.15
CA GLN A 359 12.24 -2.73 23.36
C GLN A 359 11.22 -2.72 24.51
N SER A 360 11.50 -3.55 25.53
CA SER A 360 10.60 -3.70 26.70
C SER A 360 10.59 -2.49 27.63
N ASP A 361 11.68 -1.70 27.65
CA ASP A 361 11.89 -0.63 28.61
C ASP A 361 11.29 0.71 28.15
N ILE A 362 10.92 0.84 26.87
CA ILE A 362 10.28 2.00 26.29
C ILE A 362 8.84 1.62 25.92
N LYS A 363 7.89 2.52 26.21
CA LYS A 363 6.50 2.30 25.81
C LYS A 363 6.36 2.21 24.29
N ALA A 364 5.41 1.39 23.82
CA ALA A 364 5.10 1.28 22.41
C ALA A 364 4.74 2.64 21.79
N GLY A 365 5.14 2.84 20.53
CA GLY A 365 4.96 4.08 19.80
C GLY A 365 6.26 4.58 19.19
N GLY A 366 6.38 5.88 18.96
CA GLY A 366 7.59 6.46 18.38
C GLY A 366 7.33 7.73 17.61
N PHE A 367 8.10 7.95 16.55
CA PHE A 367 8.07 9.17 15.75
C PHE A 367 8.62 8.96 14.34
N ILE A 368 8.18 9.81 13.43
CA ILE A 368 8.71 9.97 12.06
C ILE A 368 8.97 11.44 11.80
N GLN A 369 10.06 11.76 11.11
CA GLN A 369 10.50 13.10 10.77
C GLN A 369 10.75 13.23 9.29
N LEU A 370 10.32 14.34 8.70
CA LEU A 370 10.66 14.77 7.35
C LEU A 370 11.52 16.03 7.45
N ALA A 371 12.66 16.02 6.78
CA ALA A 371 13.55 17.17 6.60
C ALA A 371 13.70 17.45 5.10
N CYS A 372 13.46 18.68 4.67
CA CYS A 372 13.72 19.13 3.30
C CYS A 372 15.19 19.52 3.14
N ARG A 373 15.75 19.29 1.95
CA ARG A 373 17.13 19.65 1.57
C ARG A 373 17.17 20.97 0.82
#